data_205c898842cca3e7ee8f703e48bba944
#
_entry.id   205c898842cca3e7ee8f703e48bba944
#
_cell.length_a   1.000
_cell.length_b   1.000
_cell.length_c   1.000
_cell.angle_alpha   90.00
_cell.angle_beta   90.00
_cell.angle_gamma   90.00
#
_symmetry.space_group_name_H-M   'P 1'
#
loop_
_entity.id
_entity.type
_entity.pdbx_description
1 polymer ?
#
loop_
_entity_poly.entity_id
_entity_poly.type
_entity_poly.pdbx_seq_one_letter_code
_entity_poly.pdbx_strand_id
1 'polypeptide(L)'
;MRRGIVAVVEETTSTGSPAEPAVEHRVDGGIAHLALTGELTDTARRPLVRVLTDLLLAHPAPGRVELDLSAVTFMNSAGMAVLVQLQKLASPRGSEVALMRPTPAVVRPLQLSGLWHRFSIEGATAVS
;
A
#
# COMPACT_ATOMS: atom_id res chain seq x y z
N MET A 1 -16.20 -16.35 2.77
CA MET A 1 -15.82 -15.99 2.84
C MET A 1 -15.08 -15.91 3.09
N ARG A 2 -14.67 -16.08 3.17
CA ARG A 2 -14.00 -15.71 3.44
C ARG A 2 -13.12 -15.99 3.13
N ARG A 3 -12.79 -16.08 2.78
CA ARG A 3 -11.97 -16.06 2.60
C ARG A 3 -11.10 -15.73 2.68
N GLY A 4 -10.88 -15.65 2.56
CA GLY A 4 -10.08 -15.16 2.75
C GLY A 4 -9.50 -15.23 3.20
N ILE A 5 -9.49 -15.26 3.72
CA ILE A 5 -8.81 -15.08 4.18
C ILE A 5 -7.98 -15.63 4.45
N VAL A 6 -8.06 -15.94 4.36
CA VAL A 6 -7.24 -16.11 4.63
C VAL A 6 -6.33 -16.32 4.39
N ALA A 7 -6.21 -16.52 4.07
CA ALA A 7 -5.30 -16.55 3.96
C ALA A 7 -4.53 -16.14 3.91
N VAL A 8 -4.49 -15.99 4.05
CA VAL A 8 -3.70 -15.48 4.17
C VAL A 8 -3.01 -15.45 4.85
N VAL A 9 -3.24 -15.62 5.25
CA VAL A 9 -2.52 -15.40 5.90
C VAL A 9 -1.68 -16.12 6.12
N GLU A 10 -1.70 -16.78 5.95
CA GLU A 10 -0.91 -17.16 6.02
C GLU A 10 -0.06 -17.23 5.52
N GLU A 11 -0.19 -17.35 4.99
CA GLU A 11 0.85 -17.29 4.70
C GLU A 11 1.45 -16.46 4.74
N THR A 12 1.23 -16.01 4.84
CA THR A 12 1.91 -15.20 4.95
C THR A 12 2.69 -15.15 5.84
N THR A 13 2.61 -15.54 6.25
CA THR A 13 3.25 -15.41 7.02
C THR A 13 4.32 -15.79 7.26
N SER A 14 4.52 -16.30 7.19
CA SER A 14 5.38 -16.53 7.64
C SER A 14 6.64 -16.88 7.35
N THR A 15 6.84 -17.05 6.50
CA THR A 15 8.13 -17.21 5.95
C THR A 15 8.81 -15.91 5.66
N GLY A 16 8.11 -14.82 5.85
CA GLY A 16 8.71 -13.52 5.63
C GLY A 16 9.71 -13.17 6.72
N SER A 17 10.56 -12.21 6.43
CA SER A 17 11.44 -11.63 7.42
C SER A 17 10.62 -11.05 8.56
N PRO A 18 11.03 -11.20 9.83
CA PRO A 18 10.33 -10.54 10.92
C PRO A 18 10.23 -9.03 10.76
N ALA A 19 11.12 -8.44 9.95
CA ALA A 19 11.09 -7.01 9.71
C ALA A 19 10.08 -6.61 8.64
N GLU A 20 9.53 -7.57 7.90
CA GLU A 20 8.55 -7.23 6.87
C GLU A 20 7.22 -6.87 7.50
N PRO A 21 6.60 -5.79 7.03
CA PRO A 21 5.27 -5.43 7.52
C PRO A 21 4.22 -6.40 6.99
N ALA A 22 3.08 -6.43 7.64
CA ALA A 22 1.95 -7.24 7.20
C ALA A 22 1.17 -6.46 6.15
N VAL A 23 0.80 -7.15 5.07
CA VAL A 23 -0.02 -6.58 4.01
C VAL A 23 -1.26 -7.45 3.86
N GLU A 24 -2.42 -6.84 4.02
CA GLU A 24 -3.70 -7.50 3.77
C GLU A 24 -4.34 -6.87 2.54
N HIS A 25 -5.11 -7.65 1.81
CA HIS A 25 -5.75 -7.11 0.63
C HIS A 25 -7.09 -7.80 0.36
N ARG A 26 -7.97 -7.07 -0.32
CA ARG A 26 -9.23 -7.60 -0.85
C ARG A 26 -9.63 -6.75 -2.04
N VAL A 27 -10.49 -7.29 -2.89
CA VAL A 27 -11.03 -6.57 -4.04
C VAL A 27 -12.52 -6.49 -3.91
N ASP A 28 -13.08 -5.32 -4.15
CA ASP A 28 -14.50 -5.09 -4.01
C ASP A 28 -14.92 -4.01 -5.01
N GLY A 29 -15.84 -4.35 -5.91
CA GLY A 29 -16.39 -3.38 -6.85
C GLY A 29 -15.36 -2.73 -7.77
N GLY A 30 -14.34 -3.47 -8.18
CA GLY A 30 -13.30 -2.94 -9.04
C GLY A 30 -12.24 -2.13 -8.31
N ILE A 31 -12.29 -2.08 -7.00
CA ILE A 31 -11.32 -1.39 -6.17
C ILE A 31 -10.55 -2.42 -5.36
N ALA A 32 -9.23 -2.37 -5.43
CA ALA A 32 -8.37 -3.19 -4.58
C ALA A 32 -8.06 -2.41 -3.32
N HIS A 33 -8.32 -3.04 -2.18
CA HIS A 33 -8.06 -2.44 -0.88
C HIS A 33 -6.87 -3.16 -0.25
N LEU A 34 -5.79 -2.43 -0.04
CA LEU A 34 -4.59 -2.94 0.62
C LEU A 34 -4.44 -2.23 1.96
N ALA A 35 -4.01 -2.95 2.97
CA ALA A 35 -3.73 -2.36 4.28
C ALA A 35 -2.34 -2.80 4.72
N LEU A 36 -1.54 -1.84 5.12
CA LEU A 36 -0.17 -2.08 5.57
C LEU A 36 -0.09 -1.80 7.06
N THR A 37 0.45 -2.76 7.80
CA THR A 37 0.64 -2.62 9.24
C THR A 37 2.12 -2.69 9.54
N GLY A 38 2.64 -1.70 10.25
CA GLY A 38 4.03 -1.68 10.68
C GLY A 38 4.81 -0.54 10.07
N GLU A 39 6.03 -0.82 9.67
CA GLU A 39 6.92 0.21 9.16
C GLU A 39 6.97 0.18 7.64
N LEU A 40 6.96 1.36 7.04
CA LEU A 40 7.04 1.50 5.60
C LEU A 40 8.46 1.89 5.24
N THR A 41 9.26 0.88 4.99
CA THR A 41 10.67 1.00 4.64
C THR A 41 10.93 0.15 3.41
N ASP A 42 12.20 -0.10 3.07
CA ASP A 42 12.53 -0.98 1.97
C ASP A 42 12.01 -2.40 2.18
N THR A 43 11.79 -2.82 3.43
CA THR A 43 11.24 -4.16 3.71
C THR A 43 9.79 -4.30 3.25
N ALA A 44 9.09 -3.19 3.03
CA ALA A 44 7.72 -3.23 2.54
C ALA A 44 7.65 -3.47 1.03
N ARG A 45 8.75 -3.30 0.31
CA ARG A 45 8.73 -3.39 -1.16
C ARG A 45 8.25 -4.74 -1.64
N ARG A 46 8.86 -5.82 -1.17
CA ARG A 46 8.55 -7.14 -1.68
C ARG A 46 7.08 -7.52 -1.48
N PRO A 47 6.54 -7.41 -0.27
CA PRO A 47 5.14 -7.80 -0.08
C PRO A 47 4.17 -6.89 -0.83
N LEU A 48 4.41 -5.59 -0.88
CA LEU A 48 3.50 -4.68 -1.58
C LEU A 48 3.58 -4.85 -3.08
N VAL A 49 4.76 -4.97 -3.64
CA VAL A 49 4.91 -5.16 -5.09
C VAL A 49 4.31 -6.49 -5.52
N ARG A 50 4.49 -7.53 -4.71
CA ARG A 50 3.91 -8.84 -5.04
C ARG A 50 2.39 -8.76 -5.11
N VAL A 51 1.76 -8.21 -4.07
CA VAL A 51 0.31 -8.13 -4.03
C VAL A 51 -0.20 -7.26 -5.18
N LEU A 52 0.42 -6.11 -5.40
CA LEU A 52 -0.03 -5.22 -6.46
C LEU A 52 0.14 -5.86 -7.83
N THR A 53 1.27 -6.51 -8.07
CA THR A 53 1.50 -7.17 -9.36
C THR A 53 0.43 -8.23 -9.63
N ASP A 54 0.13 -9.05 -8.63
CA ASP A 54 -0.90 -10.07 -8.79
C ASP A 54 -2.26 -9.45 -9.11
N LEU A 55 -2.58 -8.34 -8.45
CA LEU A 55 -3.86 -7.66 -8.68
C LEU A 55 -3.93 -7.05 -10.08
N LEU A 56 -2.82 -6.47 -10.54
CA LEU A 56 -2.80 -5.84 -11.87
C LEU A 56 -2.87 -6.88 -12.99
N LEU A 57 -2.47 -8.11 -12.73
CA LEU A 57 -2.55 -9.19 -13.72
C LEU A 57 -3.90 -9.89 -13.71
N ALA A 58 -4.76 -9.59 -12.76
CA ALA A 58 -6.08 -10.19 -12.68
C ALA A 58 -6.98 -9.71 -13.82
N HIS A 59 -8.02 -10.47 -14.12
CA HIS A 59 -8.98 -10.13 -15.17
C HIS A 59 -10.39 -10.16 -14.60
N PRO A 60 -11.05 -9.00 -14.47
CA PRO A 60 -10.53 -7.67 -14.78
C PRO A 60 -9.57 -7.17 -13.71
N ALA A 61 -8.62 -6.35 -14.12
CA ALA A 61 -7.75 -5.67 -13.16
C ALA A 61 -8.53 -4.56 -12.48
N PRO A 62 -8.18 -4.23 -11.22
CA PRO A 62 -8.84 -3.12 -10.54
C PRO A 62 -8.49 -1.80 -11.20
N GLY A 63 -9.45 -0.89 -11.26
CA GLY A 63 -9.22 0.45 -11.79
C GLY A 63 -8.65 1.40 -10.74
N ARG A 64 -8.68 0.99 -9.48
CA ARG A 64 -8.19 1.82 -8.38
C ARG A 64 -7.65 0.92 -7.28
N VAL A 65 -6.54 1.32 -6.71
CA VAL A 65 -5.91 0.64 -5.59
C VAL A 65 -5.88 1.62 -4.43
N GLU A 66 -6.54 1.27 -3.34
CA GLU A 66 -6.54 2.10 -2.13
C GLU A 66 -5.63 1.45 -1.10
N LEU A 67 -4.58 2.17 -0.74
CA LEU A 67 -3.61 1.68 0.22
C LEU A 67 -3.85 2.36 1.56
N ASP A 68 -4.36 1.59 2.51
CA ASP A 68 -4.65 2.08 3.86
C ASP A 68 -3.36 2.11 4.67
N LEU A 69 -2.97 3.30 5.07
CA LEU A 69 -1.73 3.54 5.81
C LEU A 69 -2.00 3.95 7.26
N SER A 70 -3.22 3.71 7.74
CA SER A 70 -3.59 4.14 9.09
C SER A 70 -2.86 3.39 10.20
N ALA A 71 -2.29 2.23 9.90
CA ALA A 71 -1.54 1.45 10.87
C ALA A 71 -0.03 1.52 10.65
N VAL A 72 0.44 2.46 9.83
CA VAL A 72 1.87 2.65 9.59
C VAL A 72 2.44 3.55 10.68
N THR A 73 3.47 3.06 11.35
CA THR A 73 4.06 3.74 12.49
C THR A 73 5.32 4.53 12.16
N PHE A 74 5.92 4.24 11.00
CA PHE A 74 7.18 4.86 10.62
C PHE A 74 7.36 4.76 9.11
N MET A 75 7.94 5.78 8.51
CA MET A 75 8.31 5.74 7.09
C MET A 75 9.63 6.47 6.90
N ASN A 76 10.52 5.89 6.10
CA ASN A 76 11.78 6.53 5.71
C ASN A 76 11.77 6.78 4.20
N SER A 77 12.88 7.29 3.68
CA SER A 77 12.96 7.62 2.26
C SER A 77 12.84 6.38 1.36
N ALA A 78 13.31 5.23 1.84
CA ALA A 78 13.14 3.99 1.08
C ALA A 78 11.65 3.61 1.00
N GLY A 79 10.91 3.86 2.08
CA GLY A 79 9.46 3.63 2.07
C GLY A 79 8.74 4.56 1.11
N MET A 80 9.16 5.83 1.05
CA MET A 80 8.59 6.75 0.05
C MET A 80 8.85 6.25 -1.36
N ALA A 81 10.04 5.72 -1.61
CA ALA A 81 10.38 5.16 -2.93
C ALA A 81 9.48 3.97 -3.26
N VAL A 82 9.12 3.17 -2.27
CA VAL A 82 8.18 2.06 -2.49
C VAL A 82 6.83 2.59 -2.95
N LEU A 83 6.32 3.64 -2.30
CA LEU A 83 5.04 4.23 -2.71
C LEU A 83 5.08 4.72 -4.15
N VAL A 84 6.16 5.40 -4.52
CA VAL A 84 6.34 5.87 -5.91
C VAL A 84 6.39 4.70 -6.88
N GLN A 85 7.06 3.62 -6.48
CA GLN A 85 7.15 2.42 -7.31
C GLN A 85 5.78 1.81 -7.55
N LEU A 86 4.94 1.74 -6.51
CA LEU A 86 3.59 1.21 -6.67
C LEU A 86 2.80 2.03 -7.68
N GLN A 87 2.91 3.35 -7.59
CA GLN A 87 2.22 4.22 -8.54
C GLN A 87 2.71 3.99 -9.96
N LYS A 88 4.02 3.84 -10.13
CA LYS A 88 4.59 3.61 -11.46
C LYS A 88 4.22 2.27 -12.04
N LEU A 89 3.97 1.28 -11.20
CA LEU A 89 3.51 -0.03 -11.68
C LEU A 89 2.04 0.02 -12.11
N ALA A 90 1.23 0.75 -11.39
CA ALA A 90 -0.23 0.75 -11.60
C ALA A 90 -0.65 1.68 -12.72
N SER A 91 -0.03 2.85 -12.83
CA SER A 91 -0.47 3.90 -13.73
C SER A 91 -0.51 3.47 -15.19
N PRO A 92 0.52 2.81 -15.74
CA PRO A 92 0.46 2.38 -17.15
C PRO A 92 -0.65 1.36 -17.43
N ARG A 93 -1.16 0.72 -16.40
CA ARG A 93 -2.23 -0.27 -16.55
C ARG A 93 -3.61 0.32 -16.27
N GLY A 94 -3.69 1.64 -16.15
CA GLY A 94 -4.95 2.31 -15.94
C GLY A 94 -5.47 2.24 -14.53
N SER A 95 -4.63 1.88 -13.57
CA SER A 95 -5.01 1.76 -12.18
C SER A 95 -4.47 2.95 -11.39
N GLU A 96 -5.32 3.59 -10.62
CA GLU A 96 -4.92 4.72 -9.77
C GLU A 96 -4.57 4.21 -8.39
N VAL A 97 -3.46 4.68 -7.83
CA VAL A 97 -3.09 4.37 -6.44
C VAL A 97 -3.44 5.56 -5.56
N ALA A 98 -4.30 5.31 -4.59
CA ALA A 98 -4.70 6.32 -3.60
C ALA A 98 -4.19 5.93 -2.23
N LEU A 99 -3.65 6.89 -1.49
CA LEU A 99 -3.20 6.68 -0.12
C LEU A 99 -4.32 7.05 0.82
N MET A 100 -4.76 6.08 1.63
CA MET A 100 -5.92 6.25 2.49
C MET A 100 -5.49 6.39 3.94
N ARG A 101 -5.98 7.40 4.60
CA ARG A 101 -5.79 7.64 6.04
C ARG A 101 -4.32 7.56 6.47
N PRO A 102 -3.39 8.19 5.76
CA PRO A 102 -1.99 8.13 6.18
C PRO A 102 -1.79 8.80 7.54
N THR A 103 -0.93 8.19 8.36
CA THR A 103 -0.58 8.76 9.65
C THR A 103 0.38 9.93 9.46
N PRO A 104 0.60 10.76 10.49
CA PRO A 104 1.61 11.81 10.40
C PRO A 104 3.00 11.28 10.06
N ALA A 105 3.32 10.05 10.46
CA ALA A 105 4.59 9.42 10.11
C ALA A 105 4.77 9.29 8.60
N VAL A 106 3.67 9.17 7.85
CA VAL A 106 3.69 9.09 6.39
C VAL A 106 3.52 10.49 5.78
N VAL A 107 2.57 11.26 6.31
CA VAL A 107 2.23 12.58 5.76
C VAL A 107 3.42 13.52 5.76
N ARG A 108 4.13 13.58 6.90
CA ARG A 108 5.18 14.58 7.06
C ARG A 108 6.33 14.40 6.06
N PRO A 109 6.91 13.20 5.90
CA PRO A 109 7.95 13.05 4.88
C PRO A 109 7.46 13.32 3.46
N LEU A 110 6.21 12.96 3.15
CA LEU A 110 5.67 13.24 1.82
C LEU A 110 5.55 14.73 1.58
N GLN A 111 5.10 15.48 2.59
CA GLN A 111 5.00 16.93 2.46
C GLN A 111 6.37 17.57 2.32
N LEU A 112 7.33 17.18 3.15
CA LEU A 112 8.66 17.77 3.14
C LEU A 112 9.40 17.49 1.86
N SER A 113 9.16 16.35 1.23
CA SER A 113 9.85 15.97 -0.01
C SER A 113 9.15 16.49 -1.26
N GLY A 114 7.93 17.01 -1.12
CA GLY A 114 7.13 17.42 -2.27
C GLY A 114 6.39 16.28 -2.94
N LEU A 115 6.58 15.05 -2.49
CA LEU A 115 5.90 13.90 -3.10
C LEU A 115 4.41 13.85 -2.76
N TRP A 116 3.98 14.64 -1.78
CA TRP A 116 2.59 14.72 -1.39
C TRP A 116 1.66 14.95 -2.59
N HIS A 117 2.09 15.81 -3.51
CA HIS A 117 1.27 16.18 -4.67
C HIS A 117 1.22 15.10 -5.75
N ARG A 118 2.03 14.08 -5.60
CA ARG A 118 2.10 13.01 -6.58
C ARG A 118 0.99 11.98 -6.44
N PHE A 119 0.35 11.95 -5.27
CA PHE A 119 -0.63 10.91 -4.93
C PHE A 119 -2.01 11.50 -4.71
N SER A 120 -3.02 10.65 -4.94
CA SER A 120 -4.36 10.90 -4.45
C SER A 120 -4.38 10.50 -2.99
N ILE A 121 -4.75 11.40 -2.10
CA ILE A 121 -4.66 11.16 -0.65
C ILE A 121 -6.00 11.51 -0.03
N GLU A 122 -6.55 10.57 0.74
CA GLU A 122 -7.85 10.75 1.38
C GLU A 122 -7.79 10.36 2.84
N GLY A 123 -8.53 11.07 3.66
CA GLY A 123 -8.66 10.72 5.06
C GLY A 123 -7.40 10.92 5.87
N ALA A 124 -6.52 11.82 5.44
CA ALA A 124 -5.29 12.08 6.18
C ALA A 124 -5.64 12.67 7.55
N THR A 125 -4.87 12.25 8.57
CA THR A 125 -4.97 12.87 9.87
C THR A 125 -4.63 14.34 9.73
N ALA A 126 -5.44 15.19 10.34
CA ALA A 126 -5.23 16.62 10.26
C ALA A 126 -3.86 16.96 10.80
N VAL A 127 -3.04 17.55 9.94
CA VAL A 127 -1.70 17.97 10.28
C VAL A 127 -1.63 19.43 9.92
N SER A 128 -2.22 20.19 10.68
CA SER A 128 -2.22 21.61 10.37
C SER A 128 -1.11 22.30 11.10
#